data_55f0d574f19151a17209e3b9df473315
#
_entry.id   55f0d574f19151a17209e3b9df473315
#
_cell.length_a   1.000
_cell.length_b   1.000
_cell.length_c   1.000
_cell.angle_alpha   90.00
_cell.angle_beta   90.00
_cell.angle_gamma   90.00
#
_symmetry.space_group_name_H-M   'P 1'
#
loop_
_entity.id
_entity.type
_entity.pdbx_description
1 polymer ?
#
loop_
_entity_poly.entity_id
_entity_poly.type
_entity_poly.pdbx_seq_one_letter_code
_entity_poly.pdbx_strand_id
1 'polypeptide(L)'
;MQFLKDKDKIIIIDFGSQVTKLIARRIRDLGVYSEIISPKSLYKIKKFNNIKGIIFSGGPSTVTKKNFQTVPREIFNKGIPILGICYGLQLISKLFGGQIRPSKKTREFGRAILIKKKSSLLTKNFFNLKNA
;
A
#
# COMPACT_ATOMS: atom_id res chain seq x y z
N MET A 1 -19.78 16.04 11.01
CA MET A 1 -18.40 15.81 10.53
C MET A 1 -17.45 15.22 11.59
N GLN A 2 -17.68 15.40 12.85
CA GLN A 2 -16.90 14.76 13.93
C GLN A 2 -17.04 13.23 13.94
N PHE A 3 -18.22 12.71 13.59
CA PHE A 3 -18.53 11.28 13.51
C PHE A 3 -17.65 10.44 12.58
N LEU A 4 -17.05 11.03 11.55
CA LEU A 4 -16.18 10.31 10.62
C LEU A 4 -14.72 10.25 11.09
N LYS A 5 -14.31 11.13 11.99
CA LYS A 5 -12.93 11.15 12.51
C LYS A 5 -12.63 10.00 13.44
N ASP A 6 -13.64 9.48 14.13
CA ASP A 6 -13.48 8.42 15.15
C ASP A 6 -13.80 7.00 14.64
N LYS A 7 -14.23 6.86 13.37
CA LYS A 7 -14.47 5.54 12.78
C LYS A 7 -13.16 4.83 12.44
N ASP A 8 -13.18 3.54 12.66
CA ASP A 8 -12.13 2.64 12.17
C ASP A 8 -11.99 2.80 10.66
N LYS A 9 -10.75 2.93 10.20
CA LYS A 9 -10.46 3.21 8.79
C LYS A 9 -9.17 2.58 8.30
N ILE A 10 -9.12 2.42 6.99
CA ILE A 10 -7.89 2.14 6.25
C ILE A 10 -7.40 3.44 5.60
N ILE A 11 -6.16 3.77 5.80
CA ILE A 11 -5.51 4.91 5.15
C ILE A 11 -4.78 4.41 3.90
N ILE A 12 -4.93 5.15 2.80
CA ILE A 12 -4.23 4.90 1.55
C ILE A 12 -3.29 6.08 1.29
N ILE A 13 -2.00 5.79 1.21
CA ILE A 13 -0.99 6.80 0.91
C ILE A 13 -0.88 6.94 -0.60
N ASP A 14 -1.13 8.14 -1.09
CA ASP A 14 -1.11 8.46 -2.52
C ASP A 14 0.28 8.92 -2.96
N PHE A 15 0.96 8.09 -3.74
CA PHE A 15 2.24 8.43 -4.39
C PHE A 15 2.08 8.90 -5.85
N GLY A 16 0.85 9.26 -6.26
CA GLY A 16 0.56 9.78 -7.59
C GLY A 16 0.03 8.73 -8.58
N SER A 17 -0.43 7.58 -8.12
CA SER A 17 -1.04 6.57 -8.99
C SER A 17 -2.49 6.90 -9.33
N GLN A 18 -2.86 6.66 -10.58
CA GLN A 18 -4.26 6.74 -11.01
C GLN A 18 -5.17 5.71 -10.33
N VAL A 19 -4.61 4.57 -9.87
CA VAL A 19 -5.36 3.50 -9.21
C VAL A 19 -5.63 3.75 -7.73
N THR A 20 -5.06 4.76 -7.11
CA THR A 20 -5.25 5.06 -5.68
C THR A 20 -6.72 5.24 -5.33
N LYS A 21 -7.46 5.99 -6.13
CA LYS A 21 -8.92 6.19 -5.95
C LYS A 21 -9.71 4.90 -6.14
N LEU A 22 -9.27 4.03 -7.06
CA LEU A 22 -9.90 2.73 -7.28
C LEU A 22 -9.72 1.82 -6.06
N ILE A 23 -8.53 1.79 -5.47
CA ILE A 23 -8.26 1.05 -4.23
C ILE A 23 -9.19 1.54 -3.11
N ALA A 24 -9.29 2.85 -2.91
CA ALA A 24 -10.16 3.43 -1.91
C ALA A 24 -11.63 3.03 -2.10
N ARG A 25 -12.10 3.08 -3.34
CA ARG A 25 -13.45 2.67 -3.71
C ARG A 25 -13.70 1.21 -3.40
N ARG A 26 -12.80 0.30 -3.80
CA ARG A 26 -12.94 -1.13 -3.53
C ARG A 26 -13.02 -1.46 -2.04
N ILE A 27 -12.25 -0.76 -1.22
CA ILE A 27 -12.32 -0.92 0.25
C ILE A 27 -13.68 -0.49 0.77
N ARG A 28 -14.22 0.62 0.28
CA ARG A 28 -15.54 1.12 0.66
C ARG A 28 -16.68 0.21 0.17
N ASP A 29 -16.54 -0.38 -1.01
CA ASP A 29 -17.49 -1.37 -1.54
C ASP A 29 -17.58 -2.61 -0.62
N LEU A 30 -16.51 -2.90 0.14
CA LEU A 30 -16.47 -3.95 1.16
C LEU A 30 -16.98 -3.48 2.53
N GLY A 31 -17.56 -2.29 2.63
CA GLY A 31 -18.11 -1.73 3.87
C GLY A 31 -17.09 -1.14 4.84
N VAL A 32 -15.84 -0.96 4.41
CA VAL A 32 -14.77 -0.40 5.25
C VAL A 32 -14.50 1.05 4.86
N TYR A 33 -14.49 1.94 5.84
CA TYR A 33 -14.15 3.34 5.57
C TYR A 33 -12.67 3.48 5.19
N SER A 34 -12.41 4.23 4.13
CA SER A 34 -11.06 4.49 3.63
C SER A 34 -10.84 5.97 3.37
N GLU A 35 -9.62 6.42 3.60
CA GLU A 35 -9.21 7.81 3.43
C GLU A 35 -7.88 7.85 2.64
N ILE A 36 -7.85 8.69 1.60
CA ILE A 36 -6.63 8.91 0.81
C ILE A 36 -5.92 10.13 1.39
N ILE A 37 -4.64 9.97 1.69
CA ILE A 37 -3.80 11.08 2.17
C ILE A 37 -2.47 11.13 1.42
N SER A 38 -1.85 12.30 1.40
CA SER A 38 -0.49 12.44 0.87
C SER A 38 0.57 11.87 1.84
N PRO A 39 1.74 11.48 1.36
CA PRO A 39 2.85 11.06 2.23
C PRO A 39 3.20 12.11 3.29
N LYS A 40 3.13 13.40 2.93
CA LYS A 40 3.38 14.52 3.85
C LYS A 40 2.34 14.61 4.97
N SER A 41 1.08 14.26 4.68
CA SER A 41 0.01 14.27 5.68
C SER A 41 0.21 13.21 6.75
N LEU A 42 0.90 12.11 6.45
CA LEU A 42 1.21 11.06 7.41
C LEU A 42 2.08 11.56 8.57
N TYR A 43 3.01 12.50 8.30
CA TYR A 43 3.82 13.13 9.35
C TYR A 43 3.02 13.96 10.36
N LYS A 44 1.80 14.38 10.00
CA LYS A 44 0.93 15.20 10.84
C LYS A 44 -0.03 14.40 11.72
N ILE A 45 -0.14 13.10 11.51
CA ILE A 45 -1.04 12.23 12.27
C ILE A 45 -0.45 12.01 13.67
N LYS A 46 -1.18 12.46 14.68
CA LYS A 46 -0.79 12.31 16.09
C LYS A 46 -1.42 11.08 16.76
N LYS A 47 -2.62 10.69 16.33
CA LYS A 47 -3.40 9.57 16.91
C LYS A 47 -3.69 8.52 15.85
N PHE A 48 -3.37 7.28 16.12
CA PHE A 48 -3.50 6.14 15.22
C PHE A 48 -4.55 5.12 15.66
N ASN A 49 -5.28 5.37 16.74
CA ASN A 49 -6.16 4.39 17.39
C ASN A 49 -7.25 3.81 16.47
N ASN A 50 -7.75 4.63 15.55
CA ASN A 50 -8.79 4.24 14.59
C ASN A 50 -8.25 3.84 13.21
N ILE A 51 -6.92 3.80 13.02
CA ILE A 51 -6.29 3.35 11.79
C ILE A 51 -6.02 1.85 11.92
N LYS A 52 -6.75 1.04 11.17
CA LYS A 52 -6.68 -0.43 11.23
C LYS A 52 -5.81 -1.04 10.14
N GLY A 53 -5.41 -0.26 9.16
CA GLY A 53 -4.50 -0.66 8.12
C GLY A 53 -4.03 0.53 7.31
N ILE A 54 -2.87 0.39 6.68
CA ILE A 54 -2.29 1.40 5.79
C ILE A 54 -1.91 0.73 4.49
N ILE A 55 -2.32 1.33 3.37
CA ILE A 55 -1.93 0.88 2.03
C ILE A 55 -1.03 1.94 1.41
N PHE A 56 0.17 1.53 1.04
CA PHE A 56 1.05 2.34 0.22
C PHE A 56 0.73 2.04 -1.23
N SER A 57 0.11 2.97 -1.93
CA SER A 57 -0.28 2.80 -3.33
C SER A 57 0.90 2.87 -4.28
N GLY A 58 0.64 2.70 -5.56
CA GLY A 58 1.61 2.90 -6.61
C GLY A 58 1.92 4.38 -6.88
N GLY A 59 2.81 4.60 -7.81
CA GLY A 59 3.18 5.94 -8.28
C GLY A 59 4.05 5.86 -9.53
N PRO A 60 4.18 6.97 -10.27
CA PRO A 60 4.99 7.04 -11.51
C PRO A 60 6.49 7.02 -11.23
N SER A 61 6.89 7.31 -10.00
CA SER A 61 8.29 7.38 -9.61
C SER A 61 8.86 6.01 -9.23
N THR A 62 10.16 5.96 -9.06
CA THR A 62 10.89 4.81 -8.51
C THR A 62 11.74 5.24 -7.33
N VAL A 63 11.93 4.35 -6.37
CA VAL A 63 12.77 4.58 -5.19
C VAL A 63 14.28 4.61 -5.52
N THR A 64 14.66 4.33 -6.76
CA THR A 64 16.04 4.42 -7.24
C THR A 64 16.46 5.87 -7.51
N LYS A 65 15.52 6.80 -7.66
CA LYS A 65 15.79 8.23 -7.78
C LYS A 65 16.30 8.83 -6.47
N LYS A 66 17.16 9.84 -6.57
CA LYS A 66 17.79 10.49 -5.43
C LYS A 66 16.76 11.13 -4.47
N ASN A 67 15.69 11.74 -5.01
CA ASN A 67 14.63 12.40 -4.25
C ASN A 67 13.30 11.64 -4.38
N PHE A 68 13.28 10.38 -3.93
CA PHE A 68 12.04 9.59 -3.92
C PHE A 68 11.11 10.02 -2.78
N GLN A 69 9.81 9.89 -3.00
CA GLN A 69 8.81 10.13 -1.97
C GLN A 69 8.90 9.06 -0.90
N THR A 70 8.87 9.47 0.36
CA THR A 70 9.00 8.57 1.50
C THR A 70 7.95 8.86 2.58
N VAL A 71 7.93 8.03 3.61
CA VAL A 71 7.05 8.11 4.77
C VAL A 71 7.89 8.09 6.06
N PRO A 72 7.36 8.57 7.21
CA PRO A 72 8.06 8.44 8.48
C PRO A 72 8.27 6.98 8.84
N ARG A 73 9.51 6.61 9.19
CA ARG A 73 9.85 5.22 9.56
C ARG A 73 9.10 4.74 10.80
N GLU A 74 8.74 5.65 11.67
CA GLU A 74 7.99 5.39 12.91
C GLU A 74 6.63 4.74 12.67
N ILE A 75 6.08 4.86 11.43
CA ILE A 75 4.82 4.22 11.08
C ILE A 75 4.89 2.70 11.21
N PHE A 76 6.04 2.10 10.94
CA PHE A 76 6.26 0.66 11.03
C PHE A 76 6.29 0.15 12.47
N ASN A 77 6.49 1.04 13.45
CA ASN A 77 6.51 0.70 14.88
C ASN A 77 5.14 0.88 15.57
N LYS A 78 4.11 1.26 14.81
CA LYS A 78 2.75 1.48 15.37
C LYS A 78 1.93 0.19 15.52
N GLY A 79 2.44 -0.96 15.08
CA GLY A 79 1.70 -2.22 15.10
C GLY A 79 0.52 -2.29 14.13
N ILE A 80 0.44 -1.36 13.17
CA ILE A 80 -0.62 -1.31 12.17
C ILE A 80 -0.17 -2.11 10.95
N PRO A 81 -1.01 -3.04 10.42
CA PRO A 81 -0.71 -3.75 9.18
C PRO A 81 -0.50 -2.80 8.00
N ILE A 82 0.56 -3.02 7.23
CA ILE A 82 0.91 -2.20 6.07
C ILE A 82 1.01 -3.07 4.82
N LEU A 83 0.32 -2.66 3.76
CA LEU A 83 0.37 -3.29 2.44
C LEU A 83 1.02 -2.33 1.44
N GLY A 84 2.07 -2.78 0.75
CA GLY A 84 2.69 -2.05 -0.35
C GLY A 84 2.28 -2.58 -1.71
N ILE A 85 1.89 -1.69 -2.62
CA ILE A 85 1.50 -1.98 -4.00
C ILE A 85 2.42 -1.20 -4.95
N CYS A 86 3.06 -1.87 -5.90
CA CYS A 86 3.96 -1.25 -6.87
C CYS A 86 5.04 -0.37 -6.19
N TYR A 87 4.98 0.93 -6.38
CA TYR A 87 5.89 1.88 -5.72
C TYR A 87 5.92 1.69 -4.20
N GLY A 88 4.76 1.48 -3.57
CA GLY A 88 4.66 1.23 -2.13
C GLY A 88 5.44 0.00 -1.67
N LEU A 89 5.43 -1.09 -2.46
CA LEU A 89 6.24 -2.28 -2.20
C LEU A 89 7.75 -1.97 -2.30
N GLN A 90 8.15 -1.23 -3.33
CA GLN A 90 9.54 -0.80 -3.50
C GLN A 90 10.00 0.06 -2.32
N LEU A 91 9.15 0.99 -1.87
CA LEU A 91 9.44 1.86 -0.74
C LEU A 91 9.65 1.07 0.55
N ILE A 92 8.76 0.13 0.86
CA ILE A 92 8.89 -0.76 2.02
C ILE A 92 10.21 -1.54 1.94
N SER A 93 10.48 -2.18 0.80
CA SER A 93 11.73 -2.91 0.58
C SER A 93 12.95 -2.04 0.86
N LYS A 94 12.98 -0.83 0.30
CA LYS A 94 14.11 0.10 0.47
C LYS A 94 14.28 0.56 1.92
N LEU A 95 13.20 0.88 2.61
CA LEU A 95 13.24 1.32 4.00
C LEU A 95 13.72 0.21 4.96
N PHE A 96 13.53 -1.05 4.60
CA PHE A 96 14.03 -2.20 5.36
C PHE A 96 15.38 -2.73 4.84
N GLY A 97 16.11 -1.97 4.02
CA GLY A 97 17.45 -2.30 3.55
C GLY A 97 17.50 -3.20 2.33
N GLY A 98 16.37 -3.45 1.69
CA GLY A 98 16.29 -4.20 0.43
C GLY A 98 16.89 -3.42 -0.75
N GLN A 99 17.35 -4.16 -1.75
CA GLN A 99 17.85 -3.59 -2.99
C GLN A 99 16.79 -3.66 -4.09
N ILE A 100 16.55 -2.52 -4.73
CA ILE A 100 15.65 -2.42 -5.87
C ILE A 100 16.49 -2.25 -7.12
N ARG A 101 16.35 -3.16 -8.08
CA ARG A 101 17.07 -3.13 -9.35
C ARG A 101 16.08 -3.19 -10.51
N PRO A 102 16.29 -2.42 -11.58
CA PRO A 102 15.47 -2.56 -12.78
C PRO A 102 15.71 -3.92 -13.43
N SER A 103 14.64 -4.56 -13.91
CA SER A 103 14.79 -5.79 -14.70
C SER A 103 15.49 -5.48 -16.03
N LYS A 104 16.57 -6.21 -16.30
CA LYS A 104 17.31 -6.08 -17.57
C LYS A 104 16.70 -6.92 -18.71
N LYS A 105 15.91 -7.94 -18.39
CA LYS A 105 15.52 -8.98 -19.36
C LYS A 105 14.04 -9.00 -19.73
N THR A 106 13.13 -8.61 -18.84
CA THR A 106 11.70 -8.72 -19.11
C THR A 106 10.92 -7.57 -18.48
N ARG A 107 10.08 -6.95 -19.31
CA ARG A 107 8.99 -6.10 -18.83
C ARG A 107 7.72 -6.91 -19.00
N GLU A 108 6.95 -7.05 -17.95
CA GLU A 108 5.66 -7.73 -18.00
C GLU A 108 4.59 -6.77 -18.51
N PHE A 109 4.03 -7.11 -19.66
CA PHE A 109 2.87 -6.43 -20.22
C PHE A 109 1.79 -7.47 -20.52
N GLY A 110 0.55 -7.18 -20.15
CA GLY A 110 -0.58 -8.04 -20.44
C GLY A 110 -0.79 -9.15 -19.39
N ARG A 111 -1.30 -10.29 -19.85
CA ARG A 111 -1.68 -11.42 -18.98
C ARG A 111 -0.45 -12.11 -18.40
N ALA A 112 -0.46 -12.31 -17.10
CA ALA A 112 0.56 -13.06 -16.39
C ALA A 112 -0.07 -14.14 -15.51
N ILE A 113 0.65 -15.24 -15.28
CA ILE A 113 0.23 -16.33 -14.40
C ILE A 113 0.88 -16.11 -13.03
N LEU A 114 0.07 -16.09 -11.98
CA LEU A 114 0.53 -16.00 -10.61
C LEU A 114 0.78 -17.38 -10.04
N ILE A 115 1.99 -17.62 -9.56
CA ILE A 115 2.38 -18.87 -8.91
C ILE A 115 2.56 -18.62 -7.41
N LYS A 116 1.74 -19.28 -6.60
CA LYS A 116 1.84 -19.22 -5.14
C LYS A 116 3.13 -19.87 -4.66
N LYS A 117 4.03 -19.12 -4.06
CA LYS A 117 5.26 -19.63 -3.44
C LYS A 117 5.10 -19.91 -1.94
N LYS A 118 4.40 -19.05 -1.22
CA LYS A 118 4.14 -19.17 0.21
C LYS A 118 2.72 -18.69 0.54
N SER A 119 2.15 -19.21 1.62
CA SER A 119 0.90 -18.71 2.17
C SER A 119 1.15 -17.50 3.08
N SER A 120 0.23 -16.57 3.09
CA SER A 120 0.16 -15.45 4.02
C SER A 120 -1.28 -15.22 4.45
N LEU A 121 -1.51 -14.48 5.54
CA LEU A 121 -2.86 -14.12 5.96
C LEU A 121 -3.61 -13.35 4.86
N LEU A 122 -2.91 -12.47 4.15
CA LEU A 122 -3.48 -11.67 3.08
C LEU A 122 -3.95 -12.53 1.88
N THR A 123 -3.20 -13.60 1.56
CA THR A 123 -3.44 -14.42 0.36
C THR A 123 -4.07 -15.77 0.66
N LYS A 124 -4.45 -16.04 1.92
CA LYS A 124 -4.94 -17.34 2.39
C LYS A 124 -6.08 -17.90 1.53
N ASN A 125 -7.02 -17.06 1.12
CA ASN A 125 -8.18 -17.47 0.34
C ASN A 125 -8.09 -17.10 -1.15
N PHE A 126 -7.10 -16.31 -1.55
CA PHE A 126 -6.98 -15.79 -2.91
C PHE A 126 -6.73 -16.90 -3.95
N PHE A 127 -5.86 -17.85 -3.62
CA PHE A 127 -5.50 -18.94 -4.53
C PHE A 127 -6.40 -20.18 -4.41
N ASN A 128 -7.43 -20.15 -3.58
CA ASN A 128 -8.40 -21.24 -3.45
C ASN A 128 -9.61 -21.08 -4.40
N LEU A 129 -9.69 -19.98 -5.09
CA LEU A 129 -10.69 -19.75 -6.12
C LEU A 129 -10.27 -20.56 -7.36
N LYS A 130 -11.05 -21.60 -7.71
CA LYS A 130 -10.79 -22.53 -8.83
C LYS A 130 -10.71 -21.88 -10.22
N ASN A 131 -10.92 -20.56 -10.34
CA ASN A 131 -10.98 -19.80 -11.59
C ASN A 131 -10.34 -18.42 -11.48
N ALA A 132 -9.21 -18.30 -10.80
CA ALA A 132 -8.44 -17.06 -10.84
C ALA A 132 -7.39 -17.11 -11.95
#